data_29781c52bdbb63cf4f8796fb3ae0f4f4
#
_entry.id   29781c52bdbb63cf4f8796fb3ae0f4f4
#
_cell.length_a   1.000
_cell.length_b   1.000
_cell.length_c   1.000
_cell.angle_alpha   90.00
_cell.angle_beta   90.00
_cell.angle_gamma   90.00
#
_symmetry.space_group_name_H-M   'P 1'
#
loop_
_entity.id
_entity.type
_entity.pdbx_description
1 polymer ?
#
loop_
_entity_poly.entity_id
_entity_poly.type
_entity_poly.pdbx_seq_one_letter_code
_entity_poly.pdbx_strand_id
1 'polypeptide(L)'
;LTVDFEQLAKTGMPAGELALSFLREYSKMKGKKLSFPINPFQMLKDLGILFNFRPFKNYDGVYIPASGENDSPVVGINLKRPITRQRFSAAHELCHHLKDANNAYTCEPNSKSEIETYAEDFAAELLMPSIKLKQKVDERAKNGYVNFDDVLYIADFFGVSFTACLYQVAYRLHKIKGNVSWKFLTKEINKYKPMNRRKELGMYDTVLYEQLFDAIGDCFKIIPNPHICQKFKSEYIYHDSRLEGIDIDQETAAAIVSDLRLYKQNSPYCKETNKNIIEVAGLTLAYDYVFEEVQNELSIYDAKHLNEKLFSTSEYPEYGGRYRETNTLVLGAKFETIDYRKIPEEMYFLDKDIKQLMEEYTNLSFSCFVEQVIRIHHRLTVIHAFRDGNGRTSRAFANMMLLKRDIPPVFFKNTEKEEYKDALGLVDKTNQFDALYERFFKSILNSYSALTNFRV
;
A
#
# COMPACT_ATOMS: atom_id res chain seq x y z
N LEU A 1 11.87 -20.82 27.65
CA LEU A 1 13.15 -20.07 27.64
C LEU A 1 12.89 -18.76 26.89
N THR A 2 12.62 -17.69 27.63
CA THR A 2 12.64 -16.32 27.12
C THR A 2 14.08 -15.99 26.75
N VAL A 3 14.33 -15.79 25.48
CA VAL A 3 15.64 -15.33 24.99
C VAL A 3 15.79 -13.88 25.42
N ASP A 4 16.84 -13.61 26.20
CA ASP A 4 17.18 -12.24 26.59
C ASP A 4 18.00 -11.59 25.46
N PHE A 5 17.31 -10.92 24.56
CA PHE A 5 17.94 -10.23 23.43
C PHE A 5 18.81 -9.04 23.87
N GLU A 6 18.50 -8.39 25.00
CA GLU A 6 19.32 -7.31 25.54
C GLU A 6 20.67 -7.82 26.00
N GLN A 7 20.71 -9.01 26.62
CA GLN A 7 21.95 -9.63 27.05
C GLN A 7 22.85 -10.00 25.86
N LEU A 8 22.25 -10.39 24.73
CA LEU A 8 22.95 -10.65 23.48
C LEU A 8 23.66 -9.37 22.95
N ALA A 9 23.01 -8.22 23.04
CA ALA A 9 23.56 -6.95 22.56
C ALA A 9 24.68 -6.37 23.44
N LYS A 10 24.74 -6.76 24.72
CA LYS A 10 25.81 -6.34 25.68
C LYS A 10 27.16 -6.99 25.41
N THR A 11 27.26 -7.98 24.54
CA THR A 11 28.47 -8.76 24.28
C THR A 11 29.57 -8.03 23.51
N GLY A 12 29.33 -6.82 23.00
CA GLY A 12 30.32 -6.07 22.22
C GLY A 12 30.57 -6.65 20.82
N MET A 13 29.68 -7.50 20.30
CA MET A 13 29.79 -8.10 18.96
C MET A 13 29.79 -7.05 17.86
N PRO A 14 30.50 -7.28 16.73
CA PRO A 14 30.30 -6.53 15.49
C PRO A 14 28.85 -6.58 15.02
N ALA A 15 28.37 -5.53 14.38
CA ALA A 15 26.97 -5.36 13.96
C ALA A 15 26.42 -6.57 13.16
N GLY A 16 27.20 -7.07 12.22
CA GLY A 16 26.80 -8.23 11.40
C GLY A 16 26.67 -9.52 12.22
N GLU A 17 27.55 -9.74 13.22
CA GLU A 17 27.46 -10.90 14.10
C GLU A 17 26.27 -10.82 15.02
N LEU A 18 25.95 -9.64 15.53
CA LEU A 18 24.76 -9.38 16.34
C LEU A 18 23.48 -9.67 15.52
N ALA A 19 23.42 -9.21 14.27
CA ALA A 19 22.29 -9.45 13.38
C ALA A 19 22.06 -10.96 13.15
N LEU A 20 23.12 -11.72 12.83
CA LEU A 20 23.03 -13.16 12.62
C LEU A 20 22.66 -13.93 13.88
N SER A 21 23.19 -13.50 15.04
CA SER A 21 22.86 -14.08 16.33
C SER A 21 21.41 -13.80 16.71
N PHE A 22 20.92 -12.57 16.49
CA PHE A 22 19.51 -12.21 16.66
C PHE A 22 18.61 -13.06 15.77
N LEU A 23 18.88 -13.19 14.47
CA LEU A 23 18.08 -14.02 13.55
C LEU A 23 18.00 -15.48 14.01
N ARG A 24 19.11 -16.03 14.55
CA ARG A 24 19.14 -17.39 15.07
C ARG A 24 18.24 -17.57 16.28
N GLU A 25 18.37 -16.68 17.26
CA GLU A 25 17.57 -16.74 18.48
C GLU A 25 16.11 -16.42 18.22
N TYR A 26 15.81 -15.46 17.34
CA TYR A 26 14.45 -15.18 16.90
C TYR A 26 13.79 -16.38 16.18
N SER A 27 14.55 -17.08 15.32
CA SER A 27 14.09 -18.32 14.68
C SER A 27 13.75 -19.42 15.70
N LYS A 28 14.56 -19.56 16.75
CA LYS A 28 14.28 -20.49 17.86
C LYS A 28 13.03 -20.07 18.63
N MET A 29 12.90 -18.80 18.97
CA MET A 29 11.71 -18.25 19.63
C MET A 29 10.42 -18.54 18.84
N LYS A 30 10.45 -18.39 17.53
CA LYS A 30 9.30 -18.68 16.66
C LYS A 30 9.11 -20.16 16.36
N GLY A 31 10.03 -21.04 16.74
CA GLY A 31 9.98 -22.48 16.47
C GLY A 31 9.99 -22.87 14.98
N LYS A 32 10.42 -21.95 14.10
CA LYS A 32 10.44 -22.16 12.65
C LYS A 32 11.61 -21.44 11.98
N LYS A 33 12.04 -21.99 10.83
CA LYS A 33 13.01 -21.29 9.97
C LYS A 33 12.41 -19.98 9.43
N LEU A 34 13.23 -18.95 9.39
CA LEU A 34 12.86 -17.67 8.81
C LEU A 34 12.76 -17.78 7.28
N SER A 35 11.69 -17.22 6.73
CA SER A 35 11.49 -17.08 5.29
C SER A 35 12.06 -15.75 4.79
N PHE A 36 12.42 -15.71 3.51
CA PHE A 36 12.79 -14.46 2.85
C PHE A 36 11.63 -13.99 1.96
N PRO A 37 11.44 -12.67 1.87
CA PRO A 37 12.18 -11.60 2.57
C PRO A 37 11.90 -11.59 4.09
N ILE A 38 12.92 -11.28 4.89
CA ILE A 38 12.80 -11.13 6.36
C ILE A 38 11.80 -10.00 6.68
N ASN A 39 10.92 -10.21 7.66
CA ASN A 39 9.94 -9.19 8.07
C ASN A 39 10.36 -8.44 9.35
N PRO A 40 11.01 -7.27 9.27
CA PRO A 40 11.44 -6.51 10.44
C PRO A 40 10.27 -5.92 11.22
N PHE A 41 9.12 -5.64 10.57
CA PHE A 41 7.93 -5.15 11.26
C PHE A 41 7.38 -6.20 12.23
N GLN A 42 7.34 -7.46 11.79
CA GLN A 42 6.91 -8.56 12.67
C GLN A 42 7.88 -8.77 13.83
N MET A 43 9.19 -8.59 13.61
CA MET A 43 10.19 -8.71 14.66
C MET A 43 9.99 -7.65 15.74
N LEU A 44 9.82 -6.39 15.35
CA LEU A 44 9.56 -5.29 16.30
C LEU A 44 8.26 -5.51 17.07
N LYS A 45 7.18 -5.95 16.38
CA LYS A 45 5.90 -6.28 17.03
C LYS A 45 6.05 -7.39 18.07
N ASP A 46 6.76 -8.45 17.73
CA ASP A 46 6.97 -9.60 18.62
C ASP A 46 7.81 -9.23 19.86
N LEU A 47 8.61 -8.16 19.78
CA LEU A 47 9.35 -7.57 20.92
C LEU A 47 8.52 -6.55 21.73
N GLY A 48 7.24 -6.35 21.40
CA GLY A 48 6.36 -5.43 22.11
C GLY A 48 6.57 -3.94 21.77
N ILE A 49 7.24 -3.64 20.65
CA ILE A 49 7.50 -2.28 20.23
C ILE A 49 6.30 -1.72 19.48
N LEU A 50 5.87 -0.52 19.84
CA LEU A 50 4.78 0.19 19.20
C LEU A 50 5.26 0.92 17.94
N PHE A 51 4.34 1.13 17.00
CA PHE A 51 4.64 1.81 15.74
C PHE A 51 3.95 3.16 15.64
N ASN A 52 4.67 4.14 15.06
CA ASN A 52 4.13 5.44 14.69
C ASN A 52 4.56 5.78 13.25
N PHE A 53 3.61 5.68 12.33
CA PHE A 53 3.85 5.99 10.91
C PHE A 53 3.48 7.44 10.61
N ARG A 54 4.46 8.26 10.21
CA ARG A 54 4.25 9.67 9.86
C ARG A 54 5.13 10.11 8.69
N PRO A 55 4.73 11.13 7.95
CA PRO A 55 5.56 11.73 6.91
C PRO A 55 6.59 12.68 7.51
N PHE A 56 7.69 12.15 8.00
CA PHE A 56 8.80 12.99 8.49
C PHE A 56 9.45 13.79 7.36
N LYS A 57 9.97 15.00 7.67
CA LYS A 57 10.70 15.82 6.70
C LYS A 57 12.15 15.37 6.58
N ASN A 58 12.83 15.17 7.71
CA ASN A 58 14.28 15.02 7.79
C ASN A 58 14.74 13.63 8.26
N TYR A 59 13.82 12.77 8.73
CA TYR A 59 14.17 11.47 9.30
C TYR A 59 13.56 10.34 8.48
N ASP A 60 14.26 9.20 8.44
CA ASP A 60 13.74 7.96 7.87
C ASP A 60 13.08 7.09 8.95
N GLY A 61 13.62 7.12 10.15
CA GLY A 61 13.11 6.45 11.33
C GLY A 61 13.42 7.23 12.61
N VAL A 62 12.82 6.80 13.72
CA VAL A 62 13.03 7.34 15.06
C VAL A 62 12.79 6.22 16.07
N TYR A 63 13.71 6.00 16.98
CA TYR A 63 13.52 5.14 18.14
C TYR A 63 13.30 5.98 19.41
N ILE A 64 12.25 5.67 20.16
CA ILE A 64 11.91 6.30 21.44
C ILE A 64 11.82 5.18 22.48
N PRO A 65 12.68 5.18 23.51
CA PRO A 65 12.65 4.18 24.55
C PRO A 65 11.40 4.31 25.44
N ALA A 66 11.04 3.25 26.13
CA ALA A 66 10.05 3.29 27.20
C ALA A 66 10.51 4.23 28.32
N SER A 67 9.60 5.04 28.86
CA SER A 67 9.88 6.00 29.94
C SER A 67 9.74 5.40 31.34
N GLY A 68 9.26 4.15 31.46
CA GLY A 68 9.07 3.44 32.73
C GLY A 68 8.50 2.04 32.53
N GLU A 69 8.31 1.29 33.64
CA GLU A 69 7.89 -0.12 33.62
C GLU A 69 6.53 -0.39 32.95
N ASN A 70 5.64 0.61 32.90
CA ASN A 70 4.31 0.49 32.29
C ASN A 70 4.22 1.14 30.90
N ASP A 71 5.34 1.52 30.32
CA ASP A 71 5.43 2.12 29.00
C ASP A 71 6.01 1.15 27.98
N SER A 72 5.80 1.40 26.72
CA SER A 72 6.36 0.59 25.63
C SER A 72 7.23 1.46 24.72
N PRO A 73 8.36 0.93 24.24
CA PRO A 73 9.17 1.64 23.27
C PRO A 73 8.39 1.86 21.97
N VAL A 74 8.70 2.95 21.26
CA VAL A 74 8.02 3.34 20.03
C VAL A 74 9.04 3.48 18.91
N VAL A 75 8.70 2.94 17.75
CA VAL A 75 9.44 3.15 16.49
C VAL A 75 8.61 3.99 15.54
N GLY A 76 9.15 5.16 15.20
CA GLY A 76 8.60 6.01 14.13
C GLY A 76 9.18 5.63 12.77
N ILE A 77 8.32 5.50 11.74
CA ILE A 77 8.75 5.18 10.36
C ILE A 77 8.17 6.18 9.37
N ASN A 78 8.99 6.63 8.44
CA ASN A 78 8.61 7.64 7.45
C ASN A 78 7.77 7.03 6.32
N LEU A 79 6.47 7.34 6.30
CA LEU A 79 5.51 6.90 5.27
C LEU A 79 5.84 7.36 3.85
N LYS A 80 6.61 8.46 3.68
CA LYS A 80 6.99 8.98 2.36
C LYS A 80 8.07 8.16 1.67
N ARG A 81 8.71 7.24 2.40
CA ARG A 81 9.78 6.42 1.83
C ARG A 81 9.22 5.18 1.15
N PRO A 82 9.89 4.67 0.10
CA PRO A 82 9.54 3.37 -0.49
C PRO A 82 9.53 2.26 0.56
N ILE A 83 8.70 1.23 0.37
CA ILE A 83 8.57 0.12 1.33
C ILE A 83 9.92 -0.55 1.66
N THR A 84 10.81 -0.69 0.70
CA THR A 84 12.17 -1.23 0.94
C THR A 84 12.97 -0.36 1.90
N ARG A 85 12.80 0.98 1.87
CA ARG A 85 13.46 1.88 2.82
C ARG A 85 12.77 1.86 4.18
N GLN A 86 11.42 1.77 4.23
CA GLN A 86 10.68 1.60 5.48
C GLN A 86 11.12 0.32 6.21
N ARG A 87 11.31 -0.79 5.50
CA ARG A 87 11.84 -2.04 6.05
C ARG A 87 13.26 -1.88 6.59
N PHE A 88 14.12 -1.16 5.84
CA PHE A 88 15.47 -0.87 6.31
C PHE A 88 15.44 -0.04 7.59
N SER A 89 14.62 1.01 7.64
CA SER A 89 14.43 1.82 8.86
C SER A 89 13.94 0.96 10.03
N ALA A 90 12.95 0.09 9.82
CA ALA A 90 12.47 -0.82 10.87
C ALA A 90 13.58 -1.73 11.41
N ALA A 91 14.44 -2.27 10.53
CA ALA A 91 15.59 -3.09 10.93
C ALA A 91 16.68 -2.26 11.65
N HIS A 92 16.86 -1.00 11.25
CA HIS A 92 17.78 -0.06 11.86
C HIS A 92 17.34 0.31 13.30
N GLU A 93 16.07 0.67 13.46
CA GLU A 93 15.50 1.00 14.78
C GLU A 93 15.46 -0.22 15.71
N LEU A 94 15.36 -1.44 15.16
CA LEU A 94 15.53 -2.67 15.93
C LEU A 94 16.92 -2.76 16.56
N CYS A 95 17.98 -2.32 15.86
CA CYS A 95 19.32 -2.27 16.42
C CYS A 95 19.40 -1.33 17.62
N HIS A 96 18.82 -0.14 17.51
CA HIS A 96 18.77 0.82 18.63
C HIS A 96 18.01 0.24 19.83
N HIS A 97 16.90 -0.44 19.59
CA HIS A 97 16.16 -1.11 20.66
C HIS A 97 17.02 -2.17 21.38
N LEU A 98 17.77 -2.97 20.64
CA LEU A 98 18.58 -4.04 21.22
C LEU A 98 19.79 -3.49 21.98
N LYS A 99 20.48 -2.48 21.42
CA LYS A 99 21.79 -2.04 21.90
C LYS A 99 21.73 -0.84 22.82
N ASP A 100 20.80 0.06 22.56
CA ASP A 100 20.74 1.40 23.14
C ASP A 100 19.39 1.70 23.77
N ALA A 101 18.73 0.69 24.32
CA ALA A 101 17.34 0.70 24.78
C ALA A 101 16.95 1.87 25.73
N ASN A 102 17.92 2.55 26.34
CA ASN A 102 17.67 3.65 27.28
C ASN A 102 17.79 5.05 26.66
N ASN A 103 18.14 5.17 25.38
CA ASN A 103 18.36 6.44 24.71
C ASN A 103 17.41 6.61 23.51
N ALA A 104 16.91 7.82 23.32
CA ALA A 104 16.15 8.16 22.11
C ALA A 104 17.11 8.46 20.95
N TYR A 105 16.82 7.89 19.79
CA TYR A 105 17.59 8.10 18.56
C TYR A 105 16.71 8.62 17.43
N THR A 106 17.27 9.56 16.66
CA THR A 106 16.68 10.05 15.43
C THR A 106 17.58 9.68 14.26
N CYS A 107 17.09 8.84 13.38
CA CYS A 107 17.82 8.39 12.20
C CYS A 107 17.83 9.47 11.12
N GLU A 108 18.86 10.31 11.11
CA GLU A 108 19.11 11.27 10.02
C GLU A 108 19.75 10.56 8.83
N PRO A 109 19.22 10.77 7.60
CA PRO A 109 19.85 10.22 6.41
C PRO A 109 21.32 10.66 6.30
N ASN A 110 22.23 9.70 6.17
CA ASN A 110 23.68 9.90 6.04
C ASN A 110 24.41 10.43 7.30
N SER A 111 23.86 10.23 8.49
CA SER A 111 24.64 10.40 9.72
C SER A 111 25.87 9.47 9.71
N LYS A 112 27.01 9.99 10.17
CA LYS A 112 28.29 9.26 10.20
C LYS A 112 28.75 8.94 11.64
N SER A 113 27.85 8.98 12.61
CA SER A 113 28.21 8.56 13.96
C SER A 113 28.51 7.05 14.00
N GLU A 114 29.35 6.60 14.91
CA GLU A 114 29.67 5.18 15.08
C GLU A 114 28.41 4.36 15.40
N ILE A 115 27.48 4.91 16.17
CA ILE A 115 26.22 4.29 16.56
C ILE A 115 25.34 4.08 15.31
N GLU A 116 25.17 5.11 14.49
CA GLU A 116 24.37 5.04 13.26
C GLU A 116 24.99 4.08 12.22
N THR A 117 26.33 4.12 12.07
CA THR A 117 27.03 3.18 11.19
C THR A 117 26.86 1.73 11.64
N TYR A 118 26.90 1.50 12.96
CA TYR A 118 26.66 0.17 13.53
C TYR A 118 25.22 -0.30 13.25
N ALA A 119 24.23 0.57 13.43
CA ALA A 119 22.83 0.24 13.17
C ALA A 119 22.54 0.02 11.66
N GLU A 120 23.20 0.77 10.77
CA GLU A 120 23.13 0.54 9.31
C GLU A 120 23.72 -0.84 8.92
N ASP A 121 24.89 -1.19 9.47
CA ASP A 121 25.54 -2.50 9.22
C ASP A 121 24.69 -3.65 9.78
N PHE A 122 24.10 -3.48 10.95
CA PHE A 122 23.17 -4.44 11.54
C PHE A 122 21.95 -4.64 10.63
N ALA A 123 21.30 -3.56 10.20
CA ALA A 123 20.11 -3.62 9.34
C ALA A 123 20.42 -4.27 7.97
N ALA A 124 21.57 -3.95 7.41
CA ALA A 124 22.01 -4.54 6.14
C ALA A 124 22.21 -6.05 6.27
N GLU A 125 22.87 -6.54 7.32
CA GLU A 125 23.10 -7.96 7.54
C GLU A 125 21.82 -8.69 7.98
N LEU A 126 20.93 -8.04 8.76
CA LEU A 126 19.63 -8.60 9.15
C LEU A 126 18.78 -8.90 7.93
N LEU A 127 18.62 -7.91 7.02
CA LEU A 127 17.77 -8.05 5.85
C LEU A 127 18.41 -8.91 4.75
N MET A 128 19.74 -8.89 4.67
CA MET A 128 20.50 -9.50 3.59
C MET A 128 21.72 -10.28 4.15
N PRO A 129 21.47 -11.37 4.90
CA PRO A 129 22.53 -12.16 5.53
C PRO A 129 23.60 -12.57 4.53
N SER A 130 24.87 -12.28 4.81
CA SER A 130 26.01 -12.41 3.89
C SER A 130 26.17 -13.83 3.34
N ILE A 131 25.94 -14.86 4.17
CA ILE A 131 25.98 -16.28 3.75
C ILE A 131 24.88 -16.54 2.71
N LYS A 132 23.66 -16.05 2.94
CA LYS A 132 22.53 -16.25 2.03
C LYS A 132 22.69 -15.43 0.76
N LEU A 133 23.21 -14.20 0.88
CA LEU A 133 23.53 -13.34 -0.27
C LEU A 133 24.54 -14.02 -1.18
N LYS A 134 25.64 -14.54 -0.61
CA LYS A 134 26.65 -15.29 -1.38
C LYS A 134 26.01 -16.46 -2.11
N GLN A 135 25.19 -17.26 -1.43
CA GLN A 135 24.46 -18.37 -2.07
C GLN A 135 23.63 -17.89 -3.27
N LYS A 136 22.83 -16.82 -3.09
CA LYS A 136 21.97 -16.30 -4.16
C LYS A 136 22.77 -15.71 -5.34
N VAL A 137 23.90 -15.10 -5.06
CA VAL A 137 24.82 -14.62 -6.09
C VAL A 137 25.44 -15.78 -6.85
N ASP A 138 25.96 -16.81 -6.15
CA ASP A 138 26.57 -17.97 -6.79
C ASP A 138 25.57 -18.78 -7.64
N GLU A 139 24.28 -18.86 -7.24
CA GLU A 139 23.21 -19.48 -8.03
C GLU A 139 22.98 -18.80 -9.40
N ARG A 140 23.27 -17.50 -9.52
CA ARG A 140 23.04 -16.69 -10.75
C ARG A 140 24.30 -16.32 -11.49
N ALA A 141 25.47 -16.47 -10.87
CA ALA A 141 26.75 -16.06 -11.45
C ALA A 141 27.07 -16.79 -12.72
N LYS A 142 27.46 -16.07 -13.78
CA LYS A 142 28.03 -16.58 -15.02
C LYS A 142 29.50 -16.18 -15.10
N ASN A 143 30.40 -17.14 -15.24
CA ASN A 143 31.86 -16.91 -15.21
C ASN A 143 32.30 -16.14 -13.92
N GLY A 144 31.66 -16.43 -12.79
CA GLY A 144 32.00 -15.84 -11.49
C GLY A 144 31.42 -14.45 -11.22
N TYR A 145 30.63 -13.88 -12.13
CA TYR A 145 30.03 -12.53 -12.01
C TYR A 145 28.51 -12.56 -12.26
N VAL A 146 27.81 -11.59 -11.72
CA VAL A 146 26.38 -11.33 -11.96
C VAL A 146 26.20 -10.00 -12.71
N ASN A 147 25.13 -9.92 -13.49
CA ASN A 147 24.70 -8.69 -14.17
C ASN A 147 23.64 -7.93 -13.36
N PHE A 148 23.16 -6.80 -13.85
CA PHE A 148 22.18 -5.95 -13.15
C PHE A 148 20.81 -6.62 -13.04
N ASP A 149 20.36 -7.40 -14.03
CA ASP A 149 19.11 -8.16 -13.91
C ASP A 149 19.23 -9.22 -12.80
N ASP A 150 20.37 -9.91 -12.69
CA ASP A 150 20.62 -10.86 -11.61
C ASP A 150 20.57 -10.18 -10.24
N VAL A 151 21.22 -9.00 -10.11
CA VAL A 151 21.16 -8.20 -8.88
C VAL A 151 19.73 -7.77 -8.56
N LEU A 152 18.91 -7.46 -9.56
CA LEU A 152 17.53 -7.10 -9.39
C LEU A 152 16.71 -8.24 -8.78
N TYR A 153 16.85 -9.47 -9.31
CA TYR A 153 16.22 -10.67 -8.75
C TYR A 153 16.70 -10.99 -7.32
N ILE A 154 18.00 -10.77 -7.04
CA ILE A 154 18.55 -10.97 -5.71
C ILE A 154 17.98 -9.94 -4.73
N ALA A 155 17.89 -8.66 -5.14
CA ALA A 155 17.29 -7.60 -4.35
C ALA A 155 15.83 -7.89 -4.00
N ASP A 156 15.07 -8.37 -4.98
CA ASP A 156 13.67 -8.78 -4.83
C ASP A 156 13.51 -9.92 -3.82
N PHE A 157 14.35 -10.96 -3.93
CA PHE A 157 14.36 -12.08 -2.99
C PHE A 157 14.55 -11.64 -1.52
N PHE A 158 15.38 -10.62 -1.28
CA PHE A 158 15.62 -10.07 0.06
C PHE A 158 14.65 -8.96 0.45
N GLY A 159 13.87 -8.42 -0.48
CA GLY A 159 13.00 -7.27 -0.27
C GLY A 159 13.75 -5.99 0.08
N VAL A 160 14.89 -5.76 -0.58
CA VAL A 160 15.75 -4.60 -0.42
C VAL A 160 15.84 -3.78 -1.71
N SER A 161 16.33 -2.54 -1.62
CA SER A 161 16.51 -1.74 -2.84
C SER A 161 17.61 -2.33 -3.74
N PHE A 162 17.42 -2.19 -5.07
CA PHE A 162 18.44 -2.58 -6.05
C PHE A 162 19.82 -2.00 -5.72
N THR A 163 19.87 -0.72 -5.35
CA THR A 163 21.13 -0.03 -5.04
C THR A 163 21.82 -0.63 -3.82
N ALA A 164 21.08 -0.93 -2.76
CA ALA A 164 21.64 -1.57 -1.56
C ALA A 164 22.20 -2.96 -1.89
N CYS A 165 21.46 -3.77 -2.64
CA CYS A 165 21.92 -5.10 -3.07
C CYS A 165 23.15 -4.99 -3.97
N LEU A 166 23.14 -4.11 -4.98
CA LEU A 166 24.26 -3.91 -5.89
C LEU A 166 25.56 -3.55 -5.14
N TYR A 167 25.49 -2.67 -4.14
CA TYR A 167 26.67 -2.31 -3.37
C TYR A 167 27.21 -3.46 -2.54
N GLN A 168 26.35 -4.29 -1.93
CA GLN A 168 26.80 -5.49 -1.23
C GLN A 168 27.47 -6.49 -2.18
N VAL A 169 26.90 -6.71 -3.36
CA VAL A 169 27.46 -7.61 -4.39
C VAL A 169 28.79 -7.08 -4.96
N ALA A 170 28.86 -5.75 -5.18
CA ALA A 170 30.05 -5.12 -5.76
C ALA A 170 31.21 -5.02 -4.76
N TYR A 171 30.95 -4.54 -3.54
CA TYR A 171 32.02 -4.18 -2.60
C TYR A 171 32.37 -5.29 -1.61
N ARG A 172 31.38 -6.09 -1.15
CA ARG A 172 31.66 -7.19 -0.22
C ARG A 172 31.99 -8.50 -0.93
N LEU A 173 31.26 -8.82 -2.01
CA LEU A 173 31.44 -10.10 -2.72
C LEU A 173 32.34 -9.99 -3.95
N HIS A 174 32.61 -8.80 -4.45
CA HIS A 174 33.41 -8.55 -5.66
C HIS A 174 32.90 -9.34 -6.89
N LYS A 175 31.57 -9.43 -7.04
CA LYS A 175 30.91 -10.23 -8.10
C LYS A 175 30.33 -9.40 -9.24
N ILE A 176 30.65 -8.11 -9.32
CA ILE A 176 30.34 -7.25 -10.47
C ILE A 176 31.57 -7.10 -11.32
N LYS A 177 31.43 -7.34 -12.64
CA LYS A 177 32.55 -7.23 -13.59
C LYS A 177 32.84 -5.78 -13.94
N GLY A 178 34.12 -5.41 -14.00
CA GLY A 178 34.58 -4.10 -14.47
C GLY A 178 34.75 -3.06 -13.37
N ASN A 179 34.52 -1.78 -13.72
CA ASN A 179 34.72 -0.68 -12.79
C ASN A 179 33.56 -0.61 -11.78
N VAL A 180 33.87 -0.75 -10.50
CA VAL A 180 32.90 -0.69 -9.39
C VAL A 180 33.02 0.59 -8.57
N SER A 181 33.73 1.65 -9.08
CA SER A 181 33.76 2.94 -8.37
C SER A 181 32.33 3.48 -8.20
N TRP A 182 32.08 4.16 -7.07
CA TRP A 182 30.75 4.70 -6.76
C TRP A 182 30.18 5.60 -7.87
N LYS A 183 31.01 6.47 -8.44
CA LYS A 183 30.63 7.35 -9.55
C LYS A 183 30.21 6.56 -10.79
N PHE A 184 30.92 5.47 -11.09
CA PHE A 184 30.61 4.63 -12.24
C PHE A 184 29.30 3.89 -12.01
N LEU A 185 29.15 3.20 -10.87
CA LEU A 185 27.92 2.46 -10.54
C LEU A 185 26.70 3.38 -10.53
N THR A 186 26.78 4.57 -9.94
CA THR A 186 25.68 5.55 -9.94
C THR A 186 25.24 5.92 -11.36
N LYS A 187 26.22 6.13 -12.27
CA LYS A 187 25.91 6.44 -13.68
C LYS A 187 25.22 5.25 -14.37
N GLU A 188 25.70 4.03 -14.14
CA GLU A 188 25.11 2.83 -14.73
C GLU A 188 23.72 2.52 -14.15
N ILE A 189 23.47 2.72 -12.85
CA ILE A 189 22.14 2.62 -12.23
C ILE A 189 21.15 3.58 -12.91
N ASN A 190 21.57 4.84 -13.14
CA ASN A 190 20.71 5.84 -13.79
C ASN A 190 20.34 5.46 -15.23
N LYS A 191 21.25 4.80 -15.96
CA LYS A 191 20.98 4.27 -17.30
C LYS A 191 20.09 3.03 -17.27
N TYR A 192 20.32 2.15 -16.30
CA TYR A 192 19.59 0.88 -16.16
C TYR A 192 18.15 1.09 -15.73
N LYS A 193 17.85 2.18 -14.97
CA LYS A 193 16.51 2.52 -14.48
C LYS A 193 15.80 1.35 -13.78
N PRO A 194 16.31 0.90 -12.61
CA PRO A 194 15.85 -0.33 -11.96
C PRO A 194 14.34 -0.42 -11.75
N MET A 195 13.66 0.68 -11.46
CA MET A 195 12.21 0.71 -11.26
C MET A 195 11.44 0.39 -12.55
N ASN A 196 11.90 0.91 -13.70
CA ASN A 196 11.28 0.59 -14.99
C ASN A 196 11.55 -0.88 -15.34
N ARG A 197 12.78 -1.34 -15.10
CA ARG A 197 13.15 -2.72 -15.37
C ARG A 197 12.38 -3.72 -14.51
N ARG A 198 12.11 -3.42 -13.24
CA ARG A 198 11.22 -4.23 -12.38
C ARG A 198 9.83 -4.38 -13.00
N LYS A 199 9.23 -3.28 -13.47
CA LYS A 199 7.91 -3.31 -14.13
C LYS A 199 7.92 -4.17 -15.39
N GLU A 200 8.95 -4.05 -16.23
CA GLU A 200 9.12 -4.88 -17.43
C GLU A 200 9.24 -6.38 -17.11
N LEU A 201 9.85 -6.71 -15.98
CA LEU A 201 10.01 -8.09 -15.50
C LEU A 201 8.82 -8.60 -14.68
N GLY A 202 7.76 -7.79 -14.52
CA GLY A 202 6.59 -8.16 -13.71
C GLY A 202 6.87 -8.29 -12.21
N MET A 203 7.87 -7.55 -11.69
CA MET A 203 8.27 -7.58 -10.27
C MET A 203 7.60 -6.45 -9.50
N TYR A 204 6.86 -6.80 -8.48
CA TYR A 204 6.10 -5.88 -7.62
C TYR A 204 6.48 -6.06 -6.14
N ASP A 205 6.25 -5.05 -5.34
CA ASP A 205 6.55 -5.07 -3.89
C ASP A 205 5.36 -5.61 -3.05
N THR A 206 4.42 -6.32 -3.68
CA THR A 206 3.19 -6.83 -3.06
C THR A 206 3.49 -7.60 -1.77
N VAL A 207 4.39 -8.57 -1.81
CA VAL A 207 4.79 -9.36 -0.62
C VAL A 207 5.31 -8.49 0.52
N LEU A 208 5.99 -7.38 0.22
CA LEU A 208 6.51 -6.47 1.25
C LEU A 208 5.38 -5.69 1.93
N TYR A 209 4.35 -5.30 1.17
CA TYR A 209 3.16 -4.67 1.71
C TYR A 209 2.30 -5.65 2.51
N GLU A 210 2.10 -6.89 2.02
CA GLU A 210 1.46 -7.97 2.77
C GLU A 210 2.13 -8.17 4.13
N GLN A 211 3.48 -8.28 4.14
CA GLN A 211 4.25 -8.40 5.38
C GLN A 211 4.04 -7.22 6.33
N LEU A 212 3.99 -5.99 5.82
CA LEU A 212 3.72 -4.79 6.61
C LEU A 212 2.32 -4.87 7.23
N PHE A 213 1.30 -5.06 6.39
CA PHE A 213 -0.09 -5.00 6.83
C PHE A 213 -0.48 -6.18 7.73
N ASP A 214 0.00 -7.39 7.46
CA ASP A 214 -0.28 -8.55 8.31
C ASP A 214 0.44 -8.45 9.67
N ALA A 215 1.60 -7.83 9.71
CA ALA A 215 2.28 -7.57 10.97
C ALA A 215 1.60 -6.48 11.80
N ILE A 216 1.32 -5.33 11.20
CA ILE A 216 0.97 -4.09 11.92
C ILE A 216 -0.17 -3.30 11.26
N GLY A 217 -1.02 -3.93 10.46
CA GLY A 217 -2.13 -3.29 9.74
C GLY A 217 -3.07 -2.51 10.65
N ASP A 218 -3.25 -2.96 11.88
CA ASP A 218 -4.08 -2.25 12.86
C ASP A 218 -3.59 -0.83 13.18
N CYS A 219 -2.31 -0.54 12.98
CA CYS A 219 -1.75 0.83 13.12
C CYS A 219 -2.27 1.79 12.05
N PHE A 220 -2.82 1.27 10.96
CA PHE A 220 -3.35 2.06 9.85
C PHE A 220 -4.87 2.17 9.84
N LYS A 221 -5.55 1.62 10.84
CA LYS A 221 -7.00 1.76 10.98
C LYS A 221 -7.38 3.19 11.29
N ILE A 222 -8.53 3.61 10.78
CA ILE A 222 -9.18 4.88 11.11
C ILE A 222 -10.59 4.61 11.62
N ILE A 223 -11.05 5.47 12.53
CA ILE A 223 -12.47 5.47 12.93
C ILE A 223 -13.15 6.58 12.13
N PRO A 224 -14.08 6.25 11.21
CA PRO A 224 -14.80 7.25 10.45
C PRO A 224 -15.56 8.20 11.39
N ASN A 225 -15.34 9.49 11.20
CA ASN A 225 -16.04 10.56 11.90
C ASN A 225 -16.32 11.72 10.95
N PRO A 226 -17.18 12.70 11.28
CA PRO A 226 -17.54 13.76 10.35
C PRO A 226 -16.37 14.54 9.75
N HIS A 227 -15.28 14.73 10.51
CA HIS A 227 -14.08 15.41 10.00
C HIS A 227 -13.31 14.56 9.01
N ILE A 228 -13.08 13.28 9.34
CA ILE A 228 -12.39 12.33 8.46
C ILE A 228 -13.19 12.12 7.18
N CYS A 229 -14.51 11.90 7.29
CA CYS A 229 -15.38 11.74 6.14
C CYS A 229 -15.36 12.96 5.22
N GLN A 230 -15.45 14.17 5.79
CA GLN A 230 -15.40 15.41 5.00
C GLN A 230 -14.05 15.63 4.33
N LYS A 231 -12.96 15.42 5.05
CA LYS A 231 -11.62 15.57 4.53
C LYS A 231 -11.36 14.56 3.40
N PHE A 232 -11.75 13.31 3.60
CA PHE A 232 -11.63 12.28 2.59
C PHE A 232 -12.46 12.62 1.35
N LYS A 233 -13.72 13.00 1.52
CA LYS A 233 -14.60 13.37 0.38
C LYS A 233 -13.99 14.47 -0.47
N SER A 234 -13.46 15.53 0.12
CA SER A 234 -12.83 16.63 -0.63
C SER A 234 -11.66 16.15 -1.48
N GLU A 235 -10.77 15.33 -0.91
CA GLU A 235 -9.61 14.78 -1.64
C GLU A 235 -10.06 13.75 -2.68
N TYR A 236 -10.88 12.80 -2.28
CA TYR A 236 -11.32 11.71 -3.14
C TYR A 236 -12.09 12.24 -4.36
N ILE A 237 -13.11 13.07 -4.11
CA ILE A 237 -14.01 13.57 -5.17
C ILE A 237 -13.21 14.33 -6.23
N TYR A 238 -12.27 15.18 -5.81
CA TYR A 238 -11.39 15.86 -6.73
C TYR A 238 -10.57 14.86 -7.58
N HIS A 239 -9.84 13.94 -6.92
CA HIS A 239 -8.97 13.01 -7.62
C HIS A 239 -9.71 12.01 -8.49
N ASP A 240 -10.84 11.48 -8.02
CA ASP A 240 -11.64 10.53 -8.78
C ASP A 240 -12.31 11.17 -10.01
N SER A 241 -12.79 12.42 -9.86
CA SER A 241 -13.32 13.20 -10.98
C SER A 241 -12.25 13.45 -12.05
N ARG A 242 -11.04 13.84 -11.64
CA ARG A 242 -9.90 14.01 -12.57
C ARG A 242 -9.49 12.68 -13.22
N LEU A 243 -9.59 11.56 -12.51
CA LEU A 243 -9.32 10.22 -13.04
C LEU A 243 -10.28 9.87 -14.20
N GLU A 244 -11.55 10.25 -14.09
CA GLU A 244 -12.57 10.07 -15.13
C GLU A 244 -12.46 11.11 -16.28
N GLY A 245 -11.60 12.11 -16.12
CA GLY A 245 -11.38 13.16 -17.14
C GLY A 245 -12.29 14.38 -16.97
N ILE A 246 -13.00 14.47 -15.83
CA ILE A 246 -13.82 15.65 -15.49
C ILE A 246 -12.87 16.81 -15.18
N ASP A 247 -13.06 17.94 -15.88
CA ASP A 247 -12.26 19.14 -15.65
C ASP A 247 -12.85 19.96 -14.51
N ILE A 248 -12.26 19.80 -13.32
CA ILE A 248 -12.63 20.48 -12.09
C ILE A 248 -11.35 20.83 -11.30
N ASP A 249 -11.32 21.95 -10.65
CA ASP A 249 -10.26 22.31 -9.70
C ASP A 249 -10.62 21.87 -8.27
N GLN A 250 -9.62 21.84 -7.40
CA GLN A 250 -9.77 21.33 -6.03
C GLN A 250 -10.66 22.22 -5.17
N GLU A 251 -10.64 23.55 -5.37
CA GLU A 251 -11.46 24.51 -4.61
C GLU A 251 -12.93 24.35 -4.94
N THR A 252 -13.25 24.25 -6.22
CA THR A 252 -14.63 24.01 -6.71
C THR A 252 -15.15 22.66 -6.21
N ALA A 253 -14.37 21.59 -6.28
CA ALA A 253 -14.77 20.29 -5.74
C ALA A 253 -15.02 20.37 -4.22
N ALA A 254 -14.18 21.04 -3.46
CA ALA A 254 -14.36 21.23 -2.02
C ALA A 254 -15.60 22.09 -1.69
N ALA A 255 -15.89 23.11 -2.51
CA ALA A 255 -17.09 23.94 -2.36
C ALA A 255 -18.37 23.12 -2.57
N ILE A 256 -18.43 22.29 -3.62
CA ILE A 256 -19.57 21.39 -3.89
C ILE A 256 -19.78 20.42 -2.73
N VAL A 257 -18.72 19.78 -2.24
CA VAL A 257 -18.76 18.84 -1.13
C VAL A 257 -19.27 19.52 0.15
N SER A 258 -18.83 20.74 0.42
CA SER A 258 -19.24 21.50 1.62
C SER A 258 -20.68 21.97 1.52
N ASP A 259 -21.11 22.47 0.38
CA ASP A 259 -22.48 22.96 0.15
C ASP A 259 -23.49 21.81 0.23
N LEU A 260 -23.26 20.69 -0.42
CA LEU A 260 -24.13 19.51 -0.35
C LEU A 260 -24.24 18.96 1.09
N ARG A 261 -23.18 19.04 1.87
CA ARG A 261 -23.23 18.68 3.30
C ARG A 261 -24.18 19.57 4.09
N LEU A 262 -24.18 20.88 3.82
CA LEU A 262 -24.98 21.86 4.55
C LEU A 262 -26.43 21.88 4.11
N TYR A 263 -26.67 21.83 2.80
CA TYR A 263 -27.99 22.08 2.22
C TYR A 263 -28.65 20.83 1.62
N LYS A 264 -27.89 19.72 1.50
CA LYS A 264 -28.37 18.42 0.95
C LYS A 264 -29.08 18.65 -0.40
N GLN A 265 -30.31 18.15 -0.53
CA GLN A 265 -31.11 18.27 -1.75
C GLN A 265 -31.51 19.73 -2.09
N ASN A 266 -31.39 20.67 -1.13
CA ASN A 266 -31.64 22.09 -1.37
C ASN A 266 -30.41 22.83 -1.90
N SER A 267 -29.28 22.15 -2.07
CA SER A 267 -28.08 22.73 -2.67
C SER A 267 -28.37 23.17 -4.11
N PRO A 268 -27.89 24.35 -4.54
CA PRO A 268 -27.99 24.79 -5.93
C PRO A 268 -27.30 23.81 -6.89
N TYR A 269 -26.28 23.10 -6.43
CA TYR A 269 -25.56 22.10 -7.23
C TYR A 269 -26.42 20.89 -7.62
N CYS A 270 -27.52 20.62 -6.93
CA CYS A 270 -28.49 19.59 -7.32
C CYS A 270 -29.35 19.99 -8.53
N LYS A 271 -29.31 21.27 -8.93
CA LYS A 271 -30.09 21.83 -10.05
C LYS A 271 -29.20 22.43 -11.14
N GLU A 272 -27.93 22.15 -11.08
CA GLU A 272 -26.92 22.69 -11.99
C GLU A 272 -27.07 22.07 -13.39
N THR A 273 -26.60 22.80 -14.41
CA THR A 273 -26.63 22.36 -15.80
C THR A 273 -25.24 22.04 -16.34
N ASN A 274 -24.19 22.48 -15.65
CA ASN A 274 -22.81 22.15 -16.02
C ASN A 274 -22.53 20.68 -15.74
N LYS A 275 -22.25 19.90 -16.76
CA LYS A 275 -22.01 18.46 -16.70
C LYS A 275 -20.93 18.10 -15.65
N ASN A 276 -19.81 18.83 -15.62
CA ASN A 276 -18.73 18.56 -14.70
C ASN A 276 -19.17 18.72 -13.23
N ILE A 277 -19.94 19.76 -12.96
CA ILE A 277 -20.49 20.03 -11.60
C ILE A 277 -21.50 18.95 -11.22
N ILE A 278 -22.40 18.58 -12.13
CA ILE A 278 -23.40 17.52 -11.93
C ILE A 278 -22.72 16.20 -11.56
N GLU A 279 -21.68 15.81 -12.26
CA GLU A 279 -20.97 14.54 -12.02
C GLU A 279 -20.24 14.56 -10.66
N VAL A 280 -19.66 15.71 -10.29
CA VAL A 280 -19.01 15.89 -8.98
C VAL A 280 -20.04 15.88 -7.84
N ALA A 281 -21.20 16.51 -8.05
CA ALA A 281 -22.31 16.49 -7.07
C ALA A 281 -22.84 15.07 -6.85
N GLY A 282 -23.09 14.33 -7.93
CA GLY A 282 -23.53 12.94 -7.85
C GLY A 282 -22.53 12.04 -7.13
N LEU A 283 -21.22 12.20 -7.42
CA LEU A 283 -20.15 11.46 -6.70
C LEU A 283 -20.14 11.83 -5.22
N THR A 284 -20.38 13.09 -4.86
CA THR A 284 -20.48 13.54 -3.46
C THR A 284 -21.60 12.81 -2.73
N LEU A 285 -22.79 12.72 -3.34
CA LEU A 285 -23.94 12.02 -2.77
C LEU A 285 -23.69 10.50 -2.66
N ALA A 286 -22.99 9.90 -3.61
CA ALA A 286 -22.57 8.51 -3.51
C ALA A 286 -21.64 8.28 -2.30
N TYR A 287 -20.74 9.22 -2.00
CA TYR A 287 -19.86 9.12 -0.83
C TYR A 287 -20.56 9.47 0.49
N ASP A 288 -21.64 10.23 0.49
CA ASP A 288 -22.52 10.33 1.66
C ASP A 288 -23.11 8.96 1.99
N TYR A 289 -23.63 8.24 0.98
CA TYR A 289 -24.12 6.88 1.15
C TYR A 289 -23.03 5.91 1.67
N VAL A 290 -21.80 5.96 1.14
CA VAL A 290 -20.68 5.13 1.62
C VAL A 290 -20.49 5.26 3.13
N PHE A 291 -20.47 6.48 3.65
CA PHE A 291 -20.20 6.71 5.07
C PHE A 291 -21.40 6.53 5.98
N GLU A 292 -22.62 6.73 5.47
CA GLU A 292 -23.84 6.53 6.22
C GLU A 292 -24.18 5.04 6.40
N GLU A 293 -23.96 4.22 5.35
CA GLU A 293 -24.40 2.83 5.31
C GLU A 293 -23.29 1.81 5.66
N VAL A 294 -22.09 2.25 5.97
CA VAL A 294 -20.94 1.34 6.22
C VAL A 294 -21.19 0.34 7.35
N GLN A 295 -22.08 0.63 8.29
CA GLN A 295 -22.39 -0.29 9.40
C GLN A 295 -23.39 -1.38 9.04
N ASN A 296 -24.17 -1.21 7.96
CA ASN A 296 -25.17 -2.17 7.52
C ASN A 296 -24.55 -3.37 6.80
N GLU A 297 -25.30 -4.43 6.62
CA GLU A 297 -24.87 -5.58 5.81
C GLU A 297 -24.63 -5.13 4.37
N LEU A 298 -23.46 -5.49 3.82
CA LEU A 298 -23.10 -5.16 2.44
C LEU A 298 -23.52 -6.24 1.47
N SER A 299 -24.07 -5.81 0.35
CA SER A 299 -24.50 -6.65 -0.75
C SER A 299 -24.27 -5.97 -2.10
N ILE A 300 -24.53 -6.66 -3.16
CA ILE A 300 -24.47 -6.07 -4.51
C ILE A 300 -25.49 -4.95 -4.72
N TYR A 301 -26.54 -4.88 -3.92
CA TYR A 301 -27.50 -3.78 -3.97
C TYR A 301 -26.89 -2.44 -3.60
N ASP A 302 -25.86 -2.42 -2.74
CA ASP A 302 -25.13 -1.19 -2.40
C ASP A 302 -24.40 -0.63 -3.62
N ALA A 303 -23.84 -1.48 -4.48
CA ALA A 303 -23.26 -1.03 -5.74
C ALA A 303 -24.33 -0.39 -6.66
N LYS A 304 -25.56 -0.91 -6.67
CA LYS A 304 -26.68 -0.30 -7.41
C LYS A 304 -27.07 1.06 -6.82
N HIS A 305 -27.19 1.16 -5.50
CA HIS A 305 -27.51 2.40 -4.83
C HIS A 305 -26.41 3.47 -5.00
N LEU A 306 -25.14 3.07 -4.97
CA LEU A 306 -24.02 3.98 -5.28
C LEU A 306 -24.15 4.56 -6.70
N ASN A 307 -24.47 3.71 -7.67
CA ASN A 307 -24.69 4.17 -9.05
C ASN A 307 -25.95 5.05 -9.16
N GLU A 308 -27.03 4.73 -8.45
CA GLU A 308 -28.23 5.56 -8.38
C GLU A 308 -27.90 6.95 -7.80
N LYS A 309 -27.16 7.04 -6.70
CA LYS A 309 -26.71 8.32 -6.12
C LYS A 309 -25.85 9.11 -7.08
N LEU A 310 -24.95 8.44 -7.81
CA LEU A 310 -24.09 9.05 -8.83
C LEU A 310 -24.89 9.75 -9.93
N PHE A 311 -26.03 9.18 -10.31
CA PHE A 311 -26.89 9.70 -11.36
C PHE A 311 -27.98 10.64 -10.85
N SER A 312 -28.21 10.74 -9.52
CA SER A 312 -29.32 11.47 -8.93
C SER A 312 -29.37 12.98 -9.27
N THR A 313 -28.22 13.56 -9.62
CA THR A 313 -28.07 14.96 -10.04
C THR A 313 -28.00 15.13 -11.55
N SER A 314 -27.94 14.03 -12.30
CA SER A 314 -27.80 14.05 -13.78
C SER A 314 -29.10 14.45 -14.48
N GLU A 315 -29.01 14.76 -15.79
CA GLU A 315 -30.15 15.01 -16.65
C GLU A 315 -31.06 13.78 -16.80
N TYR A 316 -30.49 12.57 -16.62
CA TYR A 316 -31.21 11.29 -16.76
C TYR A 316 -31.04 10.42 -15.50
N PRO A 317 -31.60 10.84 -14.35
CA PRO A 317 -31.46 10.13 -13.07
C PRO A 317 -32.04 8.72 -13.10
N GLU A 318 -32.98 8.44 -14.00
CA GLU A 318 -33.60 7.12 -14.18
C GLU A 318 -32.64 6.05 -14.71
N TYR A 319 -31.47 6.42 -15.21
CA TYR A 319 -30.42 5.45 -15.61
C TYR A 319 -29.59 4.95 -14.42
N GLY A 320 -29.62 5.67 -13.31
CA GLY A 320 -28.89 5.29 -12.11
C GLY A 320 -29.42 3.99 -11.51
N GLY A 321 -28.50 3.13 -11.05
CA GLY A 321 -28.83 1.87 -10.41
C GLY A 321 -29.42 0.78 -11.30
N ARG A 322 -29.60 1.04 -12.61
CA ARG A 322 -30.15 0.07 -13.57
C ARG A 322 -29.06 -0.60 -14.38
N TYR A 323 -29.20 -1.89 -14.58
CA TYR A 323 -28.31 -2.62 -15.48
C TYR A 323 -28.53 -2.16 -16.92
N ARG A 324 -27.44 -2.09 -17.68
CA ARG A 324 -27.52 -1.80 -19.11
C ARG A 324 -28.26 -2.90 -19.87
N GLU A 325 -28.95 -2.52 -20.90
CA GLU A 325 -29.78 -3.38 -21.75
C GLU A 325 -29.15 -3.64 -23.13
N THR A 326 -27.91 -3.17 -23.32
CA THR A 326 -27.16 -3.30 -24.57
C THR A 326 -25.70 -3.65 -24.27
N ASN A 327 -25.06 -4.31 -25.25
CA ASN A 327 -23.62 -4.50 -25.19
C ASN A 327 -22.89 -3.17 -25.38
N THR A 328 -21.82 -2.98 -24.65
CA THR A 328 -21.01 -1.77 -24.70
C THR A 328 -19.52 -2.13 -24.83
N LEU A 329 -18.76 -1.20 -25.42
CA LEU A 329 -17.31 -1.28 -25.47
C LEU A 329 -16.73 -0.22 -24.55
N VAL A 330 -15.77 -0.62 -23.73
CA VAL A 330 -15.03 0.31 -22.86
C VAL A 330 -13.81 0.80 -23.64
N LEU A 331 -13.80 2.09 -23.99
CA LEU A 331 -12.69 2.68 -24.73
C LEU A 331 -11.38 2.57 -23.93
N GLY A 332 -10.37 1.95 -24.55
CA GLY A 332 -9.06 1.72 -23.94
C GLY A 332 -8.98 0.51 -23.02
N ALA A 333 -10.06 -0.20 -22.75
CA ALA A 333 -10.02 -1.48 -22.03
C ALA A 333 -9.43 -2.58 -22.93
N LYS A 334 -8.78 -3.54 -22.27
CA LYS A 334 -8.17 -4.71 -22.94
C LYS A 334 -9.01 -5.98 -22.76
N PHE A 335 -10.25 -5.82 -22.31
CA PHE A 335 -11.24 -6.87 -22.15
C PHE A 335 -12.52 -6.53 -22.92
N GLU A 336 -13.29 -7.57 -23.24
CA GLU A 336 -14.66 -7.41 -23.71
C GLU A 336 -15.61 -7.42 -22.52
N THR A 337 -16.53 -6.46 -22.46
CA THR A 337 -17.56 -6.43 -21.42
C THR A 337 -18.48 -7.65 -21.56
N ILE A 338 -18.99 -8.12 -20.43
CA ILE A 338 -19.92 -9.25 -20.40
C ILE A 338 -21.18 -8.92 -21.22
N ASP A 339 -21.72 -9.92 -21.94
CA ASP A 339 -23.02 -9.79 -22.62
C ASP A 339 -24.08 -9.31 -21.63
N TYR A 340 -24.82 -8.25 -21.97
CA TYR A 340 -25.78 -7.63 -21.06
C TYR A 340 -26.81 -8.60 -20.50
N ARG A 341 -27.18 -9.66 -21.23
CA ARG A 341 -28.12 -10.70 -20.79
C ARG A 341 -27.58 -11.56 -19.65
N LYS A 342 -26.27 -11.63 -19.49
CA LYS A 342 -25.58 -12.36 -18.41
C LYS A 342 -25.34 -11.53 -17.17
N ILE A 343 -25.53 -10.21 -17.25
CA ILE A 343 -25.28 -9.31 -16.11
C ILE A 343 -26.01 -9.76 -14.84
N PRO A 344 -27.32 -10.07 -14.86
CA PRO A 344 -28.02 -10.50 -13.65
C PRO A 344 -27.40 -11.73 -12.99
N GLU A 345 -26.96 -12.72 -13.78
CA GLU A 345 -26.32 -13.94 -13.31
C GLU A 345 -24.96 -13.64 -12.69
N GLU A 346 -24.12 -12.86 -13.37
CA GLU A 346 -22.78 -12.49 -12.90
C GLU A 346 -22.85 -11.64 -11.61
N MET A 347 -23.80 -10.72 -11.53
CA MET A 347 -24.04 -9.91 -10.34
C MET A 347 -24.56 -10.76 -9.17
N TYR A 348 -25.34 -11.81 -9.44
CA TYR A 348 -25.75 -12.77 -8.41
C TYR A 348 -24.57 -13.56 -7.85
N PHE A 349 -23.65 -14.02 -8.71
CA PHE A 349 -22.45 -14.71 -8.23
C PHE A 349 -21.52 -13.75 -7.48
N LEU A 350 -21.40 -12.52 -7.93
CA LEU A 350 -20.62 -11.50 -7.23
C LEU A 350 -21.21 -11.18 -5.84
N ASP A 351 -22.54 -11.16 -5.71
CA ASP A 351 -23.22 -10.98 -4.40
C ASP A 351 -22.88 -12.10 -3.41
N LYS A 352 -22.77 -13.34 -3.90
CA LYS A 352 -22.31 -14.46 -3.06
C LYS A 352 -20.89 -14.27 -2.54
N ASP A 353 -19.97 -13.84 -3.42
CA ASP A 353 -18.58 -13.59 -3.03
C ASP A 353 -18.50 -12.44 -2.01
N ILE A 354 -19.32 -11.38 -2.19
CA ILE A 354 -19.41 -10.27 -1.24
C ILE A 354 -19.90 -10.75 0.12
N LYS A 355 -21.01 -11.51 0.16
CA LYS A 355 -21.58 -12.05 1.40
C LYS A 355 -20.60 -12.95 2.13
N GLN A 356 -19.97 -13.88 1.41
CA GLN A 356 -18.95 -14.73 1.98
C GLN A 356 -17.79 -13.89 2.58
N LEU A 357 -17.30 -12.90 1.86
CA LEU A 357 -16.25 -12.02 2.39
C LEU A 357 -16.73 -11.29 3.65
N MET A 358 -17.98 -10.80 3.69
CA MET A 358 -18.54 -10.09 4.84
C MET A 358 -18.81 -11.00 6.05
N GLU A 359 -19.01 -12.30 5.85
CA GLU A 359 -19.11 -13.29 6.94
C GLU A 359 -17.73 -13.63 7.53
N GLU A 360 -16.68 -13.64 6.70
CA GLU A 360 -15.35 -14.11 7.07
C GLU A 360 -14.34 -12.99 7.40
N TYR A 361 -14.66 -11.71 7.10
CA TYR A 361 -13.68 -10.63 7.05
C TYR A 361 -12.91 -10.39 8.35
N THR A 362 -13.49 -10.69 9.51
CA THR A 362 -12.82 -10.57 10.82
C THR A 362 -11.76 -11.63 11.05
N ASN A 363 -11.86 -12.78 10.37
CA ASN A 363 -10.97 -13.93 10.52
C ASN A 363 -9.81 -13.91 9.51
N LEU A 364 -9.90 -13.10 8.48
CA LEU A 364 -8.86 -12.97 7.47
C LEU A 364 -7.69 -12.12 7.98
N SER A 365 -6.48 -12.38 7.47
CA SER A 365 -5.38 -11.43 7.65
C SER A 365 -5.74 -10.08 7.00
N PHE A 366 -5.00 -9.03 7.34
CA PHE A 366 -5.28 -7.70 6.78
C PHE A 366 -5.09 -7.71 5.26
N SER A 367 -3.96 -8.25 4.79
CA SER A 367 -3.65 -8.31 3.36
C SER A 367 -4.67 -9.15 2.59
N CYS A 368 -5.00 -10.34 3.09
CA CYS A 368 -5.97 -11.23 2.45
C CYS A 368 -7.35 -10.57 2.29
N PHE A 369 -7.82 -9.85 3.31
CA PHE A 369 -9.07 -9.11 3.19
C PHE A 369 -9.01 -8.04 2.09
N VAL A 370 -7.96 -7.22 2.07
CA VAL A 370 -7.77 -6.17 1.05
C VAL A 370 -7.70 -6.79 -0.35
N GLU A 371 -7.00 -7.89 -0.52
CA GLU A 371 -6.92 -8.60 -1.80
C GLU A 371 -8.28 -9.11 -2.29
N GLN A 372 -9.11 -9.65 -1.38
CA GLN A 372 -10.47 -10.07 -1.75
C GLN A 372 -11.33 -8.86 -2.17
N VAL A 373 -11.24 -7.74 -1.47
CA VAL A 373 -11.89 -6.48 -1.87
C VAL A 373 -11.46 -6.06 -3.27
N ILE A 374 -10.16 -6.14 -3.59
CA ILE A 374 -9.62 -5.79 -4.90
C ILE A 374 -10.12 -6.74 -6.00
N ARG A 375 -10.25 -8.03 -5.70
CA ARG A 375 -10.83 -9.00 -6.64
C ARG A 375 -12.29 -8.69 -6.94
N ILE A 376 -13.09 -8.36 -5.94
CA ILE A 376 -14.48 -7.93 -6.10
C ILE A 376 -14.55 -6.63 -6.91
N HIS A 377 -13.70 -5.66 -6.58
CA HIS A 377 -13.56 -4.40 -7.34
C HIS A 377 -13.28 -4.65 -8.82
N HIS A 378 -12.27 -5.46 -9.14
CA HIS A 378 -11.91 -5.80 -10.50
C HIS A 378 -13.06 -6.50 -11.22
N ARG A 379 -13.68 -7.51 -10.60
CA ARG A 379 -14.79 -8.24 -11.19
C ARG A 379 -15.98 -7.33 -11.51
N LEU A 380 -16.34 -6.40 -10.61
CA LEU A 380 -17.39 -5.41 -10.85
C LEU A 380 -17.04 -4.49 -12.04
N THR A 381 -15.77 -4.14 -12.18
CA THR A 381 -15.27 -3.35 -13.32
C THR A 381 -15.43 -4.12 -14.65
N VAL A 382 -15.13 -5.42 -14.67
CA VAL A 382 -15.23 -6.28 -15.87
C VAL A 382 -16.70 -6.56 -16.24
N ILE A 383 -17.57 -6.86 -15.25
CA ILE A 383 -19.01 -7.03 -15.50
C ILE A 383 -19.58 -5.78 -16.18
N HIS A 384 -19.12 -4.61 -15.78
CA HIS A 384 -19.52 -3.33 -16.36
C HIS A 384 -21.04 -3.19 -16.47
N ALA A 385 -21.70 -3.42 -15.30
CA ALA A 385 -23.13 -3.68 -15.22
C ALA A 385 -24.01 -2.50 -15.58
N PHE A 386 -23.52 -1.26 -15.39
CA PHE A 386 -24.30 -0.04 -15.53
C PHE A 386 -24.06 0.63 -16.89
N ARG A 387 -24.97 1.51 -17.30
CA ARG A 387 -24.85 2.27 -18.53
C ARG A 387 -23.64 3.19 -18.53
N ASP A 388 -23.34 3.81 -17.38
CA ASP A 388 -22.17 4.66 -17.13
C ASP A 388 -21.84 4.67 -15.63
N GLY A 389 -20.71 5.30 -15.25
CA GLY A 389 -20.26 5.42 -13.85
C GLY A 389 -19.71 4.12 -13.26
N ASN A 390 -19.46 3.07 -14.04
CA ASN A 390 -18.99 1.77 -13.54
C ASN A 390 -17.67 1.88 -12.75
N GLY A 391 -16.70 2.66 -13.23
CA GLY A 391 -15.43 2.89 -12.56
C GLY A 391 -15.60 3.57 -11.19
N ARG A 392 -16.36 4.66 -11.14
CA ARG A 392 -16.67 5.40 -9.90
C ARG A 392 -17.43 4.51 -8.91
N THR A 393 -18.45 3.80 -9.38
CA THR A 393 -19.23 2.85 -8.55
C THR A 393 -18.36 1.75 -7.98
N SER A 394 -17.51 1.11 -8.79
CA SER A 394 -16.65 0.00 -8.31
C SER A 394 -15.60 0.46 -7.30
N ARG A 395 -15.02 1.66 -7.46
CA ARG A 395 -14.08 2.23 -6.48
C ARG A 395 -14.78 2.65 -5.20
N ALA A 396 -15.96 3.28 -5.28
CA ALA A 396 -16.75 3.65 -4.10
C ALA A 396 -17.19 2.41 -3.32
N PHE A 397 -17.62 1.35 -4.00
CA PHE A 397 -18.01 0.08 -3.36
C PHE A 397 -16.82 -0.63 -2.70
N ALA A 398 -15.64 -0.63 -3.34
CA ALA A 398 -14.41 -1.14 -2.73
C ALA A 398 -14.08 -0.37 -1.43
N ASN A 399 -14.22 0.96 -1.44
CA ASN A 399 -14.01 1.78 -0.25
C ASN A 399 -15.03 1.48 0.86
N MET A 400 -16.27 1.20 0.51
CA MET A 400 -17.29 0.78 1.47
C MET A 400 -16.92 -0.55 2.15
N MET A 401 -16.40 -1.51 1.39
CA MET A 401 -15.89 -2.78 1.96
C MET A 401 -14.67 -2.55 2.86
N LEU A 402 -13.68 -1.74 2.45
CA LEU A 402 -12.49 -1.43 3.27
C LEU A 402 -12.87 -0.82 4.62
N LEU A 403 -13.84 0.07 4.63
CA LEU A 403 -14.34 0.73 5.84
C LEU A 403 -14.99 -0.23 6.84
N LYS A 404 -15.45 -1.42 6.43
CA LYS A 404 -15.95 -2.48 7.33
C LYS A 404 -14.90 -2.95 8.34
N ARG A 405 -13.62 -2.79 8.03
CA ARG A 405 -12.49 -3.09 8.92
C ARG A 405 -11.74 -1.85 9.39
N ASP A 406 -12.36 -0.68 9.33
CA ASP A 406 -11.73 0.60 9.66
C ASP A 406 -10.49 0.90 8.80
N ILE A 407 -10.34 0.24 7.64
CA ILE A 407 -9.25 0.49 6.71
C ILE A 407 -9.53 1.80 5.97
N PRO A 408 -8.54 2.73 5.88
CA PRO A 408 -8.71 3.96 5.14
C PRO A 408 -9.19 3.72 3.71
N PRO A 409 -10.24 4.40 3.24
CA PRO A 409 -10.66 4.28 1.86
C PRO A 409 -9.56 4.79 0.92
N VAL A 410 -9.44 4.16 -0.25
CA VAL A 410 -8.38 4.44 -1.22
C VAL A 410 -8.81 5.49 -2.23
N PHE A 411 -7.83 6.25 -2.73
CA PHE A 411 -7.99 7.09 -3.92
C PHE A 411 -6.73 7.06 -4.78
N PHE A 412 -6.90 7.29 -6.09
CA PHE A 412 -5.81 7.35 -7.04
C PHE A 412 -5.70 8.75 -7.62
N LYS A 413 -4.51 9.34 -7.57
CA LYS A 413 -4.26 10.65 -8.16
C LYS A 413 -4.32 10.57 -9.69
N ASN A 414 -4.68 11.68 -10.34
CA ASN A 414 -4.68 11.75 -11.80
C ASN A 414 -3.30 11.39 -12.41
N THR A 415 -2.21 11.70 -11.72
CA THR A 415 -0.84 11.30 -12.12
C THR A 415 -0.60 9.78 -12.09
N GLU A 416 -1.44 9.02 -11.39
CA GLU A 416 -1.38 7.57 -11.24
C GLU A 416 -2.39 6.85 -12.16
N LYS A 417 -3.16 7.60 -12.96
CA LYS A 417 -4.25 7.10 -13.82
C LYS A 417 -3.79 5.98 -14.74
N GLU A 418 -2.73 6.20 -15.48
CA GLU A 418 -2.24 5.23 -16.47
C GLU A 418 -1.70 3.97 -15.75
N GLU A 419 -1.00 4.14 -14.63
CA GLU A 419 -0.50 3.01 -13.86
C GLU A 419 -1.63 2.17 -13.25
N TYR A 420 -2.71 2.80 -12.80
CA TYR A 420 -3.91 2.11 -12.32
C TYR A 420 -4.63 1.34 -13.44
N LYS A 421 -4.81 1.97 -14.61
CA LYS A 421 -5.40 1.33 -15.79
C LYS A 421 -4.55 0.18 -16.33
N ASP A 422 -3.23 0.36 -16.35
CA ASP A 422 -2.29 -0.71 -16.75
C ASP A 422 -2.35 -1.90 -15.80
N ALA A 423 -2.48 -1.65 -14.48
CA ALA A 423 -2.64 -2.69 -13.49
C ALA A 423 -3.94 -3.49 -13.68
N LEU A 424 -5.07 -2.81 -13.94
CA LEU A 424 -6.33 -3.47 -14.30
C LEU A 424 -6.18 -4.29 -15.58
N GLY A 425 -5.63 -3.70 -16.64
CA GLY A 425 -5.42 -4.38 -17.92
C GLY A 425 -4.41 -5.54 -17.87
N LEU A 426 -3.52 -5.57 -16.86
CA LEU A 426 -2.65 -6.72 -16.61
C LEU A 426 -3.46 -7.89 -16.03
N VAL A 427 -4.35 -7.62 -15.07
CA VAL A 427 -5.26 -8.64 -14.53
C VAL A 427 -6.14 -9.23 -15.62
N ASP A 428 -6.73 -8.38 -16.48
CA ASP A 428 -7.58 -8.82 -17.60
C ASP A 428 -6.87 -9.81 -18.53
N LYS A 429 -5.58 -9.60 -18.77
CA LYS A 429 -4.79 -10.43 -19.72
C LYS A 429 -4.21 -11.69 -19.08
N THR A 430 -3.78 -11.61 -17.83
CA THR A 430 -2.90 -12.62 -17.21
C THR A 430 -3.47 -13.23 -15.95
N ASN A 431 -4.54 -12.67 -15.41
CA ASN A 431 -5.09 -12.98 -14.08
C ASN A 431 -4.06 -12.78 -12.94
N GLN A 432 -3.04 -11.92 -13.14
CA GLN A 432 -2.04 -11.58 -12.15
C GLN A 432 -2.40 -10.26 -11.47
N PHE A 433 -2.63 -10.31 -10.17
CA PHE A 433 -3.14 -9.17 -9.39
C PHE A 433 -2.05 -8.33 -8.72
N ASP A 434 -0.79 -8.77 -8.69
CA ASP A 434 0.29 -8.14 -7.93
C ASP A 434 0.41 -6.62 -8.16
N ALA A 435 0.35 -6.20 -9.42
CA ALA A 435 0.39 -4.77 -9.77
C ALA A 435 -0.79 -3.99 -9.16
N LEU A 436 -1.98 -4.57 -9.17
CA LEU A 436 -3.19 -3.93 -8.65
C LEU A 436 -3.18 -3.92 -7.12
N TYR A 437 -2.77 -5.02 -6.49
CA TYR A 437 -2.59 -5.11 -5.04
C TYR A 437 -1.61 -4.06 -4.53
N GLU A 438 -0.44 -3.95 -5.15
CA GLU A 438 0.56 -2.94 -4.78
C GLU A 438 -0.02 -1.51 -4.86
N ARG A 439 -0.85 -1.19 -5.86
CA ARG A 439 -1.51 0.11 -6.00
C ARG A 439 -2.46 0.40 -4.85
N PHE A 440 -3.29 -0.57 -4.49
CA PHE A 440 -4.22 -0.41 -3.38
C PHE A 440 -3.48 -0.29 -2.04
N PHE A 441 -2.50 -1.13 -1.76
CA PHE A 441 -1.71 -1.04 -0.54
C PHE A 441 -1.01 0.32 -0.40
N LYS A 442 -0.41 0.82 -1.46
CA LYS A 442 0.17 2.18 -1.49
C LYS A 442 -0.89 3.25 -1.22
N SER A 443 -2.07 3.11 -1.84
CA SER A 443 -3.16 4.07 -1.66
C SER A 443 -3.71 4.06 -0.23
N ILE A 444 -3.79 2.91 0.45
CA ILE A 444 -4.15 2.83 1.87
C ILE A 444 -3.19 3.66 2.72
N LEU A 445 -1.87 3.51 2.52
CA LEU A 445 -0.86 4.29 3.24
C LEU A 445 -0.95 5.79 2.93
N ASN A 446 -1.19 6.15 1.68
CA ASN A 446 -1.37 7.54 1.27
C ASN A 446 -2.62 8.16 1.91
N SER A 447 -3.74 7.44 1.89
CA SER A 447 -4.99 7.87 2.52
C SER A 447 -4.84 8.01 4.03
N TYR A 448 -4.22 7.03 4.69
CA TYR A 448 -3.91 7.11 6.12
C TYR A 448 -3.09 8.37 6.42
N SER A 449 -2.02 8.61 5.66
CA SER A 449 -1.18 9.80 5.81
C SER A 449 -1.97 11.10 5.60
N ALA A 450 -2.83 11.15 4.59
CA ALA A 450 -3.64 12.33 4.29
C ALA A 450 -4.68 12.63 5.38
N LEU A 451 -5.30 11.57 5.94
CA LEU A 451 -6.38 11.70 6.92
C LEU A 451 -5.87 11.97 8.34
N THR A 452 -4.73 11.41 8.72
CA THR A 452 -4.19 11.48 10.09
C THR A 452 -3.19 12.60 10.32
N ASN A 453 -2.67 13.23 9.24
CA ASN A 453 -1.81 14.39 9.37
C ASN A 453 -2.60 15.62 9.84
N PHE A 454 -2.85 15.70 11.13
CA PHE A 454 -3.14 16.97 11.76
C PHE A 454 -1.83 17.76 11.80
N ARG A 455 -1.78 18.90 11.12
CA ARG A 455 -0.77 19.91 11.45
C ARG A 455 -1.04 20.32 12.90
N VAL A 456 -0.19 19.86 13.80
CA VAL A 456 -0.02 20.49 15.10
C VAL A 456 0.76 21.76 14.87
#